data_f83172907930d4bd41ee13743df0300d
#
_entry.id   f83172907930d4bd41ee13743df0300d
#
_cell.length_a   1.000
_cell.length_b   1.000
_cell.length_c   1.000
_cell.angle_alpha   90.00
_cell.angle_beta   90.00
_cell.angle_gamma   90.00
#
_symmetry.space_group_name_H-M   'P 1'
#
loop_
_entity.id
_entity.type
_entity.pdbx_description
1 polymer ?
#
loop_
_entity_poly.entity_id
_entity_poly.type
_entity_poly.pdbx_seq_one_letter_code
_entity_poly.pdbx_strand_id
1 'polypeptide(L)'
;MNRLKVELPGLSLKNPIMPASGCFGFGEEYAKYYDISQLGAIMVKAATLEPRAGNPTPRVAETPSGMLNAIGLQNPGLDVIMNEKLSAIEQYDVPIIANVAGYTTEDYVEVCRRIGDAPNIKAIELNISCPNVKCGGITFGTDAQVAGELTKAVKAVAKVPVYVKLSPNVTDIVPIAKAVEAAGADGITMINTLLGMRIDLKSRQPVLANQTGGLSGPGIKPVAIRLIHQVSHAVSIPIIGMGGVMTVDDVLEMFLAGASAVAVGTANFTDPYICPKLIDALPQRMDELGIESIEQLIAEVKEAR
;
A
#
# COMPACT_ATOMS: atom_id res chain seq x y z
N MET A 1 22.38 -6.77 -17.16
CA MET A 1 21.75 -6.84 -15.83
C MET A 1 20.40 -6.14 -15.90
N ASN A 2 19.40 -6.58 -15.13
CA ASN A 2 18.12 -5.89 -15.08
C ASN A 2 18.25 -4.65 -14.17
N ARG A 3 18.28 -3.46 -14.75
CA ARG A 3 18.45 -2.17 -14.06
C ARG A 3 17.32 -1.80 -13.12
N LEU A 4 16.13 -2.41 -13.33
CA LEU A 4 14.92 -2.14 -12.54
C LEU A 4 14.74 -3.10 -11.36
N LYS A 5 15.59 -4.15 -11.26
CA LYS A 5 15.48 -5.16 -10.20
C LYS A 5 15.64 -4.52 -8.82
N VAL A 6 14.85 -4.99 -7.86
CA VAL A 6 14.94 -4.60 -6.44
C VAL A 6 14.74 -5.82 -5.56
N GLU A 7 15.58 -5.97 -4.55
CA GLU A 7 15.45 -7.01 -3.52
C GLU A 7 14.96 -6.40 -2.21
N LEU A 8 13.84 -6.92 -1.71
CA LEU A 8 13.24 -6.55 -0.43
C LEU A 8 12.97 -7.82 0.38
N PRO A 9 12.78 -7.76 1.70
CA PRO A 9 12.42 -8.92 2.50
C PRO A 9 11.23 -9.69 1.91
N GLY A 10 11.48 -10.94 1.48
CA GLY A 10 10.49 -11.83 0.85
C GLY A 10 10.13 -11.50 -0.60
N LEU A 11 10.65 -10.43 -1.18
CA LEU A 11 10.25 -9.92 -2.49
C LEU A 11 11.47 -9.71 -3.39
N SER A 12 11.63 -10.57 -4.40
CA SER A 12 12.56 -10.37 -5.51
C SER A 12 11.76 -9.74 -6.67
N LEU A 13 11.87 -8.44 -6.81
CA LEU A 13 11.06 -7.64 -7.74
C LEU A 13 11.81 -7.44 -9.06
N LYS A 14 11.22 -7.86 -10.18
CA LYS A 14 11.78 -7.62 -11.53
C LYS A 14 11.79 -6.13 -11.92
N ASN A 15 10.94 -5.33 -11.30
CA ASN A 15 10.89 -3.87 -11.35
C ASN A 15 10.23 -3.35 -10.07
N PRO A 16 10.39 -2.06 -9.71
CA PRO A 16 9.96 -1.55 -8.43
C PRO A 16 8.49 -1.11 -8.36
N ILE A 17 7.70 -1.32 -9.42
CA ILE A 17 6.35 -0.75 -9.56
C ILE A 17 5.29 -1.82 -9.33
N MET A 18 4.31 -1.48 -8.49
CA MET A 18 3.18 -2.33 -8.16
C MET A 18 1.90 -1.52 -7.93
N PRO A 19 0.70 -2.09 -8.10
CA PRO A 19 -0.53 -1.42 -7.69
C PRO A 19 -0.70 -1.47 -6.17
N ALA A 20 -1.21 -0.37 -5.59
CA ALA A 20 -1.52 -0.30 -4.17
C ALA A 20 -2.80 -1.08 -3.84
N SER A 21 -2.86 -1.65 -2.64
CA SER A 21 -4.03 -2.36 -2.14
C SER A 21 -5.31 -1.49 -2.18
N GLY A 22 -6.39 -2.10 -2.64
CA GLY A 22 -7.68 -1.44 -2.82
C GLY A 22 -7.87 -0.77 -4.17
N CYS A 23 -6.83 -0.69 -5.01
CA CYS A 23 -6.87 -0.06 -6.34
C CYS A 23 -6.74 -1.06 -7.49
N PHE A 24 -6.62 -2.35 -7.19
CA PHE A 24 -6.37 -3.41 -8.16
C PHE A 24 -7.22 -4.68 -7.93
N GLY A 25 -8.15 -4.63 -6.99
CA GLY A 25 -8.94 -5.81 -6.60
C GLY A 25 -8.03 -6.95 -6.13
N PHE A 26 -8.22 -8.13 -6.71
CA PHE A 26 -7.34 -9.28 -6.54
C PHE A 26 -6.49 -9.57 -7.79
N GLY A 27 -6.57 -8.72 -8.82
CA GLY A 27 -5.80 -8.84 -10.07
C GLY A 27 -6.60 -9.40 -11.25
N GLU A 28 -7.67 -10.15 -11.02
CA GLU A 28 -8.48 -10.81 -12.07
C GLU A 28 -9.06 -9.81 -13.08
N GLU A 29 -9.50 -8.64 -12.61
CA GLU A 29 -10.07 -7.61 -13.47
C GLU A 29 -9.01 -7.01 -14.38
N TYR A 30 -7.83 -6.73 -13.85
CA TYR A 30 -6.73 -6.12 -14.60
C TYR A 30 -6.02 -7.11 -15.53
N ALA A 31 -6.02 -8.41 -15.20
CA ALA A 31 -5.51 -9.45 -16.08
C ALA A 31 -6.26 -9.55 -17.42
N LYS A 32 -7.44 -8.94 -17.52
CA LYS A 32 -8.19 -8.84 -18.79
C LYS A 32 -7.65 -7.74 -19.71
N TYR A 33 -6.88 -6.79 -19.19
CA TYR A 33 -6.33 -5.67 -19.95
C TYR A 33 -4.89 -5.93 -20.37
N TYR A 34 -4.09 -6.59 -19.54
CA TYR A 34 -2.68 -6.88 -19.82
C TYR A 34 -2.16 -8.05 -18.97
N ASP A 35 -1.00 -8.58 -19.35
CA ASP A 35 -0.33 -9.60 -18.55
C ASP A 35 0.21 -8.99 -17.25
N ILE A 36 -0.47 -9.30 -16.13
CA ILE A 36 -0.13 -8.78 -14.80
C ILE A 36 1.21 -9.31 -14.27
N SER A 37 1.79 -10.33 -14.90
CA SER A 37 3.12 -10.84 -14.53
C SER A 37 4.24 -9.83 -14.81
N GLN A 38 4.01 -8.81 -15.65
CA GLN A 38 4.99 -7.75 -15.88
C GLN A 38 5.17 -6.79 -14.69
N LEU A 39 4.26 -6.78 -13.72
CA LEU A 39 4.37 -5.97 -12.51
C LEU A 39 5.48 -6.48 -11.57
N GLY A 40 6.04 -5.59 -10.75
CA GLY A 40 7.01 -5.99 -9.73
C GLY A 40 6.39 -6.88 -8.65
N ALA A 41 5.21 -6.53 -8.19
CA ALA A 41 4.36 -7.28 -7.29
C ALA A 41 2.90 -6.85 -7.46
N ILE A 42 1.98 -7.51 -6.76
CA ILE A 42 0.58 -7.08 -6.64
C ILE A 42 0.21 -6.97 -5.16
N MET A 43 -0.23 -5.80 -4.71
CA MET A 43 -0.88 -5.65 -3.41
C MET A 43 -2.38 -5.89 -3.56
N VAL A 44 -2.86 -7.05 -3.11
CA VAL A 44 -4.27 -7.41 -3.25
C VAL A 44 -5.15 -6.68 -2.24
N LYS A 45 -6.46 -6.70 -2.49
CA LYS A 45 -7.47 -6.12 -1.59
C LYS A 45 -7.36 -6.72 -0.19
N ALA A 46 -7.64 -5.87 0.83
CA ALA A 46 -7.59 -6.28 2.22
C ALA A 46 -8.46 -7.51 2.52
N ALA A 47 -7.83 -8.50 3.14
CA ALA A 47 -8.48 -9.67 3.71
C ALA A 47 -8.91 -9.38 5.15
N THR A 48 -10.14 -9.73 5.51
CA THR A 48 -10.63 -9.82 6.89
C THR A 48 -11.11 -11.23 7.16
N LEU A 49 -11.14 -11.65 8.43
CA LEU A 49 -11.55 -13.00 8.80
C LEU A 49 -12.93 -13.30 8.23
N GLU A 50 -13.90 -12.44 8.52
CA GLU A 50 -15.27 -12.52 8.02
C GLU A 50 -15.50 -11.60 6.82
N PRO A 51 -16.48 -11.91 5.94
CA PRO A 51 -16.87 -11.03 4.83
C PRO A 51 -17.33 -9.66 5.31
N ARG A 52 -17.06 -8.61 4.51
CA ARG A 52 -17.51 -7.23 4.78
C ARG A 52 -18.22 -6.64 3.58
N ALA A 53 -19.42 -6.13 3.80
CA ALA A 53 -20.19 -5.40 2.79
C ALA A 53 -19.62 -4.01 2.48
N GLY A 54 -18.82 -3.45 3.39
CA GLY A 54 -18.35 -2.08 3.32
C GLY A 54 -19.39 -1.06 3.83
N ASN A 55 -19.05 0.22 3.67
CA ASN A 55 -19.90 1.33 4.09
C ASN A 55 -21.06 1.59 3.09
N PRO A 56 -22.15 2.25 3.53
CA PRO A 56 -23.22 2.70 2.65
C PRO A 56 -22.73 3.62 1.52
N THR A 57 -23.44 3.64 0.40
CA THR A 57 -23.21 4.58 -0.71
C THR A 57 -23.99 5.90 -0.50
N PRO A 58 -23.51 7.01 -1.08
CA PRO A 58 -22.30 7.18 -1.87
C PRO A 58 -21.02 7.09 -1.02
N ARG A 59 -20.05 6.34 -1.48
CA ARG A 59 -18.78 6.08 -0.75
C ARG A 59 -17.51 6.39 -1.54
N VAL A 60 -17.67 7.00 -2.71
CA VAL A 60 -16.60 7.52 -3.57
C VAL A 60 -17.04 8.87 -4.11
N ALA A 61 -16.13 9.83 -4.16
CA ALA A 61 -16.35 11.15 -4.77
C ALA A 61 -15.06 11.69 -5.36
N GLU A 62 -15.15 12.29 -6.56
CA GLU A 62 -14.02 12.98 -7.17
C GLU A 62 -13.73 14.31 -6.46
N THR A 63 -12.48 14.73 -6.51
CA THR A 63 -12.00 16.05 -6.12
C THR A 63 -11.15 16.66 -7.24
N PRO A 64 -10.86 17.96 -7.25
CA PRO A 64 -10.06 18.59 -8.32
C PRO A 64 -8.68 17.94 -8.56
N SER A 65 -8.07 17.35 -7.51
CA SER A 65 -6.73 16.76 -7.58
C SER A 65 -6.68 15.33 -7.03
N GLY A 66 -7.77 14.56 -7.18
CA GLY A 66 -7.83 13.19 -6.70
C GLY A 66 -9.24 12.71 -6.39
N MET A 67 -9.37 11.87 -5.40
CA MET A 67 -10.67 11.32 -5.00
C MET A 67 -10.76 11.08 -3.49
N LEU A 68 -11.99 11.12 -3.00
CA LEU A 68 -12.35 10.67 -1.65
C LEU A 68 -12.97 9.27 -1.72
N ASN A 69 -12.60 8.40 -0.79
CA ASN A 69 -13.26 7.11 -0.63
C ASN A 69 -13.53 6.80 0.84
N ALA A 70 -14.63 6.12 1.07
CA ALA A 70 -15.04 5.54 2.34
C ALA A 70 -15.58 4.11 2.12
N ILE A 71 -14.80 3.25 1.47
CA ILE A 71 -15.23 1.90 1.06
C ILE A 71 -15.55 1.02 2.27
N GLY A 72 -14.83 1.14 3.39
CA GLY A 72 -15.09 0.36 4.60
C GLY A 72 -14.64 -1.10 4.53
N LEU A 73 -13.50 -1.37 3.89
CA LEU A 73 -12.86 -2.70 3.80
C LEU A 73 -13.74 -3.77 3.12
N GLN A 74 -14.62 -3.41 2.18
CA GLN A 74 -15.41 -4.40 1.44
C GLN A 74 -14.54 -5.52 0.89
N ASN A 75 -14.82 -6.77 1.29
CA ASN A 75 -14.12 -7.95 0.82
C ASN A 75 -14.96 -9.22 1.10
N PRO A 76 -14.71 -10.34 0.40
CA PRO A 76 -15.53 -11.54 0.55
C PRO A 76 -15.17 -12.42 1.75
N GLY A 77 -14.23 -12.03 2.60
CA GLY A 77 -13.73 -12.83 3.71
C GLY A 77 -12.55 -13.74 3.33
N LEU A 78 -11.80 -14.15 4.35
CA LEU A 78 -10.53 -14.89 4.16
C LEU A 78 -10.70 -16.18 3.37
N ASP A 79 -11.73 -16.98 3.65
CA ASP A 79 -11.92 -18.28 3.02
C ASP A 79 -12.12 -18.15 1.50
N VAL A 80 -12.96 -17.22 1.06
CA VAL A 80 -13.18 -16.94 -0.38
C VAL A 80 -11.91 -16.36 -1.01
N ILE A 81 -11.20 -15.49 -0.29
CA ILE A 81 -9.95 -14.92 -0.81
C ILE A 81 -8.93 -16.03 -1.07
N MET A 82 -8.73 -16.93 -0.12
CA MET A 82 -7.74 -18.01 -0.26
C MET A 82 -8.13 -19.05 -1.32
N ASN A 83 -9.40 -19.48 -1.32
CA ASN A 83 -9.83 -20.60 -2.15
C ASN A 83 -10.21 -20.21 -3.59
N GLU A 84 -10.61 -18.96 -3.81
CA GLU A 84 -11.08 -18.50 -5.12
C GLU A 84 -10.21 -17.38 -5.69
N LYS A 85 -10.01 -16.29 -4.96
CA LYS A 85 -9.37 -15.08 -5.50
C LYS A 85 -7.88 -15.24 -5.76
N LEU A 86 -7.15 -15.80 -4.80
CA LEU A 86 -5.71 -16.06 -4.98
C LEU A 86 -5.46 -17.18 -5.99
N SER A 87 -6.31 -18.21 -6.02
CA SER A 87 -6.21 -19.31 -7.00
C SER A 87 -6.42 -18.82 -8.43
N ALA A 88 -7.30 -17.86 -8.67
CA ALA A 88 -7.55 -17.31 -10.01
C ALA A 88 -6.33 -16.62 -10.64
N ILE A 89 -5.40 -16.12 -9.81
CA ILE A 89 -4.20 -15.42 -10.26
C ILE A 89 -2.91 -16.23 -10.03
N GLU A 90 -2.99 -17.46 -9.55
CA GLU A 90 -1.83 -18.33 -9.29
C GLU A 90 -1.02 -18.63 -10.55
N GLN A 91 -1.66 -18.62 -11.73
CA GLN A 91 -1.01 -18.84 -13.02
C GLN A 91 -0.01 -17.74 -13.43
N TYR A 92 -0.07 -16.55 -12.81
CA TYR A 92 0.80 -15.44 -13.15
C TYR A 92 2.06 -15.44 -12.27
N ASP A 93 3.24 -15.36 -12.92
CA ASP A 93 4.53 -15.28 -12.21
C ASP A 93 4.77 -13.86 -11.69
N VAL A 94 4.07 -13.52 -10.62
CA VAL A 94 4.17 -12.23 -9.94
C VAL A 94 4.06 -12.41 -8.42
N PRO A 95 4.94 -11.80 -7.61
CA PRO A 95 4.83 -11.84 -6.16
C PRO A 95 3.54 -11.16 -5.68
N ILE A 96 2.85 -11.78 -4.72
CA ILE A 96 1.65 -11.21 -4.11
C ILE A 96 1.94 -10.77 -2.69
N ILE A 97 1.54 -9.54 -2.38
CA ILE A 97 1.53 -8.96 -1.04
C ILE A 97 0.09 -8.95 -0.56
N ALA A 98 -0.20 -9.75 0.47
CA ALA A 98 -1.54 -9.83 1.03
C ALA A 98 -1.79 -8.66 2.00
N ASN A 99 -2.68 -7.74 1.66
CA ASN A 99 -3.14 -6.74 2.62
C ASN A 99 -4.07 -7.40 3.64
N VAL A 100 -3.86 -7.15 4.92
CA VAL A 100 -4.63 -7.75 6.02
C VAL A 100 -5.18 -6.65 6.91
N ALA A 101 -6.45 -6.78 7.28
CA ALA A 101 -7.15 -5.90 8.21
C ALA A 101 -8.02 -6.69 9.18
N GLY A 102 -8.26 -6.13 10.37
CA GLY A 102 -9.08 -6.72 11.42
C GLY A 102 -9.74 -5.66 12.29
N TYR A 103 -10.57 -6.09 13.25
CA TYR A 103 -11.13 -5.24 14.30
C TYR A 103 -10.35 -5.38 15.60
N THR A 104 -9.88 -6.59 15.88
CA THR A 104 -9.12 -6.93 17.08
C THR A 104 -7.74 -7.46 16.71
N THR A 105 -6.83 -7.51 17.66
CA THR A 105 -5.50 -8.12 17.47
C THR A 105 -5.65 -9.59 17.05
N GLU A 106 -6.61 -10.31 17.62
CA GLU A 106 -6.89 -11.71 17.34
C GLU A 106 -7.31 -11.91 15.86
N ASP A 107 -8.15 -11.01 15.32
CA ASP A 107 -8.52 -11.04 13.90
C ASP A 107 -7.29 -10.94 13.00
N TYR A 108 -6.42 -9.95 13.28
CA TYR A 108 -5.18 -9.77 12.51
C TYR A 108 -4.26 -10.99 12.60
N VAL A 109 -4.07 -11.53 13.80
CA VAL A 109 -3.23 -12.70 14.06
C VAL A 109 -3.75 -13.92 13.29
N GLU A 110 -5.06 -14.18 13.35
CA GLU A 110 -5.66 -15.34 12.68
C GLU A 110 -5.59 -15.21 11.16
N VAL A 111 -5.91 -14.04 10.61
CA VAL A 111 -5.80 -13.82 9.16
C VAL A 111 -4.35 -13.95 8.69
N CYS A 112 -3.38 -13.33 9.39
CA CYS A 112 -1.97 -13.41 9.02
C CYS A 112 -1.41 -14.83 9.10
N ARG A 113 -1.82 -15.60 10.12
CA ARG A 113 -1.41 -17.00 10.29
C ARG A 113 -1.87 -17.87 9.11
N ARG A 114 -3.08 -17.66 8.63
CA ARG A 114 -3.69 -18.47 7.57
C ARG A 114 -3.28 -18.03 6.17
N ILE A 115 -3.31 -16.73 5.87
CA ILE A 115 -3.07 -16.22 4.51
C ILE A 115 -1.63 -16.48 4.05
N GLY A 116 -0.68 -16.53 4.97
CA GLY A 116 0.72 -16.87 4.68
C GLY A 116 0.95 -18.30 4.18
N ASP A 117 -0.07 -19.18 4.24
CA ASP A 117 -0.01 -20.54 3.68
C ASP A 117 -0.34 -20.58 2.19
N ALA A 118 -0.92 -19.53 1.60
CA ALA A 118 -1.21 -19.49 0.17
C ALA A 118 0.11 -19.42 -0.62
N PRO A 119 0.27 -20.27 -1.67
CA PRO A 119 1.58 -20.54 -2.30
C PRO A 119 2.21 -19.33 -3.00
N ASN A 120 1.40 -18.37 -3.45
CA ASN A 120 1.86 -17.19 -4.18
C ASN A 120 1.99 -15.93 -3.28
N ILE A 121 1.64 -16.03 -1.99
CA ILE A 121 1.88 -14.94 -1.03
C ILE A 121 3.35 -14.91 -0.64
N LYS A 122 4.01 -13.76 -0.88
CA LYS A 122 5.43 -13.53 -0.58
C LYS A 122 5.65 -12.55 0.57
N ALA A 123 4.66 -11.73 0.89
CA ALA A 123 4.66 -10.82 2.02
C ALA A 123 3.24 -10.50 2.48
N ILE A 124 3.12 -9.97 3.69
CA ILE A 124 1.88 -9.40 4.25
C ILE A 124 2.05 -7.89 4.36
N GLU A 125 1.03 -7.13 3.94
CA GLU A 125 0.86 -5.72 4.28
C GLU A 125 -0.15 -5.60 5.41
N LEU A 126 0.31 -5.28 6.62
CA LEU A 126 -0.52 -5.11 7.80
C LEU A 126 -1.18 -3.74 7.78
N ASN A 127 -2.47 -3.67 7.49
CA ASN A 127 -3.21 -2.43 7.37
C ASN A 127 -3.73 -1.95 8.72
N ILE A 128 -2.91 -1.16 9.43
CA ILE A 128 -3.25 -0.58 10.74
C ILE A 128 -3.89 0.81 10.63
N SER A 129 -4.12 1.31 9.42
CA SER A 129 -4.34 2.74 9.14
C SER A 129 -5.68 3.07 8.48
N CYS A 130 -6.69 2.17 8.52
CA CYS A 130 -7.96 2.41 7.83
C CYS A 130 -8.80 3.46 8.56
N PRO A 131 -8.99 4.69 8.01
CA PRO A 131 -9.79 5.75 8.63
C PRO A 131 -11.29 5.48 8.58
N ASN A 132 -11.71 4.48 7.79
CA ASN A 132 -13.11 4.22 7.46
C ASN A 132 -13.73 3.11 8.32
N VAL A 133 -13.09 2.73 9.43
CA VAL A 133 -13.58 1.71 10.37
C VAL A 133 -13.72 2.33 11.75
N LYS A 134 -14.93 2.36 12.29
CA LYS A 134 -15.25 2.99 13.60
C LYS A 134 -14.60 2.33 14.81
N CYS A 135 -14.18 1.06 14.67
CA CYS A 135 -13.46 0.31 15.70
C CYS A 135 -12.31 -0.44 15.02
N GLY A 136 -11.12 -0.40 15.61
CA GLY A 136 -9.95 -1.16 15.15
C GLY A 136 -8.94 -0.31 14.33
N GLY A 137 -9.16 -0.09 13.06
CA GLY A 137 -8.17 0.41 12.12
C GLY A 137 -7.44 1.72 12.48
N ILE A 138 -8.17 2.80 12.83
CA ILE A 138 -7.54 4.10 13.17
C ILE A 138 -6.74 3.99 14.48
N THR A 139 -7.29 3.33 15.49
CA THR A 139 -6.66 3.24 16.81
C THR A 139 -5.30 2.56 16.74
N PHE A 140 -5.18 1.50 15.92
CA PHE A 140 -3.91 0.79 15.75
C PHE A 140 -2.85 1.62 15.02
N GLY A 141 -3.23 2.55 14.16
CA GLY A 141 -2.31 3.34 13.33
C GLY A 141 -1.96 4.72 13.88
N THR A 142 -2.55 5.16 15.00
CA THR A 142 -2.33 6.50 15.57
C THR A 142 -1.56 6.49 16.87
N ASP A 143 -1.38 5.32 17.49
CA ASP A 143 -0.62 5.12 18.73
C ASP A 143 0.56 4.19 18.48
N ALA A 144 1.77 4.63 18.84
CA ALA A 144 3.01 3.91 18.58
C ALA A 144 3.09 2.60 19.39
N GLN A 145 2.62 2.59 20.64
CA GLN A 145 2.64 1.40 21.48
C GLN A 145 1.69 0.34 20.92
N VAL A 146 0.46 0.73 20.58
CA VAL A 146 -0.56 -0.17 20.03
C VAL A 146 -0.12 -0.73 18.67
N ALA A 147 0.48 0.10 17.80
CA ALA A 147 1.04 -0.33 16.52
C ALA A 147 2.17 -1.37 16.71
N GLY A 148 3.07 -1.12 17.67
CA GLY A 148 4.15 -2.06 18.01
C GLY A 148 3.63 -3.38 18.58
N GLU A 149 2.69 -3.34 19.52
CA GLU A 149 2.10 -4.54 20.10
C GLU A 149 1.40 -5.42 19.06
N LEU A 150 0.59 -4.82 18.18
CA LEU A 150 -0.04 -5.54 17.07
C LEU A 150 0.99 -6.15 16.11
N THR A 151 2.01 -5.36 15.72
CA THR A 151 3.08 -5.83 14.84
C THR A 151 3.79 -7.04 15.44
N LYS A 152 4.14 -6.97 16.72
CA LYS A 152 4.77 -8.07 17.46
C LYS A 152 3.91 -9.33 17.50
N ALA A 153 2.60 -9.18 17.76
CA ALA A 153 1.67 -10.31 17.79
C ALA A 153 1.56 -10.98 16.42
N VAL A 154 1.46 -10.20 15.34
CA VAL A 154 1.42 -10.71 13.96
C VAL A 154 2.75 -11.37 13.57
N LYS A 155 3.89 -10.76 13.89
CA LYS A 155 5.23 -11.34 13.61
C LYS A 155 5.45 -12.70 14.28
N ALA A 156 4.83 -12.94 15.41
CA ALA A 156 4.94 -14.23 16.10
C ALA A 156 4.30 -15.40 15.33
N VAL A 157 3.36 -15.14 14.41
CA VAL A 157 2.62 -16.16 13.66
C VAL A 157 2.82 -16.09 12.15
N ALA A 158 3.27 -14.96 11.62
CA ALA A 158 3.46 -14.76 10.19
C ALA A 158 4.57 -15.68 9.65
N LYS A 159 4.29 -16.37 8.53
CA LYS A 159 5.22 -17.27 7.83
C LYS A 159 6.01 -16.57 6.73
N VAL A 160 5.62 -15.37 6.39
CA VAL A 160 6.24 -14.51 5.37
C VAL A 160 6.55 -13.14 5.98
N PRO A 161 7.42 -12.34 5.37
CA PRO A 161 7.73 -11.00 5.84
C PRO A 161 6.50 -10.10 6.00
N VAL A 162 6.54 -9.22 7.00
CA VAL A 162 5.45 -8.31 7.38
C VAL A 162 5.86 -6.87 7.14
N TYR A 163 5.15 -6.19 6.26
CA TYR A 163 5.23 -4.76 6.01
C TYR A 163 4.07 -4.07 6.72
N VAL A 164 4.32 -3.00 7.43
CA VAL A 164 3.27 -2.28 8.18
C VAL A 164 2.86 -1.02 7.42
N LYS A 165 1.56 -0.89 7.11
CA LYS A 165 1.03 0.26 6.38
C LYS A 165 0.67 1.40 7.31
N LEU A 166 1.43 2.51 7.24
CA LEU A 166 1.29 3.65 8.12
C LEU A 166 0.25 4.67 7.64
N SER A 167 -0.46 5.25 8.61
CA SER A 167 -1.40 6.34 8.39
C SER A 167 -0.70 7.69 8.36
N PRO A 168 -1.05 8.60 7.42
CA PRO A 168 -0.59 9.98 7.44
C PRO A 168 -1.35 10.87 8.43
N ASN A 169 -2.43 10.35 9.06
CA ASN A 169 -3.36 11.13 9.89
C ASN A 169 -2.89 11.22 11.35
N VAL A 170 -1.64 11.59 11.52
CA VAL A 170 -0.96 11.76 12.81
C VAL A 170 -0.12 13.03 12.79
N THR A 171 0.16 13.59 13.96
CA THR A 171 1.02 14.77 14.08
C THR A 171 2.47 14.45 13.73
N ASP A 172 2.97 13.32 14.23
CA ASP A 172 4.31 12.81 13.96
C ASP A 172 4.23 11.29 13.67
N ILE A 173 4.70 10.89 12.49
CA ILE A 173 4.67 9.50 12.03
C ILE A 173 5.90 8.71 12.49
N VAL A 174 7.00 9.39 12.82
CA VAL A 174 8.28 8.76 13.13
C VAL A 174 8.23 7.87 14.37
N PRO A 175 7.59 8.25 15.48
CA PRO A 175 7.43 7.34 16.63
C PRO A 175 6.73 6.02 16.28
N ILE A 176 5.72 6.06 15.41
CA ILE A 176 5.00 4.87 14.98
C ILE A 176 5.89 3.98 14.11
N ALA A 177 6.62 4.58 13.15
CA ALA A 177 7.57 3.88 12.30
C ALA A 177 8.66 3.16 13.13
N LYS A 178 9.23 3.82 14.11
CA LYS A 178 10.22 3.22 15.03
C LYS A 178 9.62 2.10 15.89
N ALA A 179 8.40 2.25 16.35
CA ALA A 179 7.74 1.22 17.16
C ALA A 179 7.47 -0.06 16.37
N VAL A 180 7.02 0.04 15.12
CA VAL A 180 6.79 -1.15 14.28
C VAL A 180 8.12 -1.79 13.86
N GLU A 181 9.18 -1.03 13.58
CA GLU A 181 10.51 -1.56 13.35
C GLU A 181 11.04 -2.31 14.58
N ALA A 182 10.97 -1.71 15.76
CA ALA A 182 11.38 -2.33 17.01
C ALA A 182 10.58 -3.60 17.33
N ALA A 183 9.34 -3.69 16.88
CA ALA A 183 8.49 -4.87 17.01
C ALA A 183 8.80 -5.98 15.98
N GLY A 184 9.75 -5.75 15.07
CA GLY A 184 10.23 -6.74 14.11
C GLY A 184 9.55 -6.70 12.75
N ALA A 185 8.93 -5.58 12.36
CA ALA A 185 8.48 -5.39 10.97
C ALA A 185 9.65 -5.54 9.99
N ASP A 186 9.41 -6.20 8.86
CA ASP A 186 10.42 -6.40 7.80
C ASP A 186 10.48 -5.22 6.83
N GLY A 187 9.47 -4.38 6.83
CA GLY A 187 9.38 -3.16 6.03
C GLY A 187 8.17 -2.31 6.41
N ILE A 188 8.06 -1.17 5.79
CA ILE A 188 6.95 -0.22 5.94
C ILE A 188 6.34 0.02 4.57
N THR A 189 5.01 0.15 4.51
CA THR A 189 4.32 0.74 3.37
C THR A 189 3.71 2.07 3.80
N MET A 190 3.85 3.11 3.01
CA MET A 190 3.32 4.44 3.34
C MET A 190 3.23 5.35 2.12
N ILE A 191 2.23 6.20 2.10
CA ILE A 191 1.22 6.50 3.11
C ILE A 191 -0.15 5.93 2.70
N ASN A 192 -1.01 5.65 3.70
CA ASN A 192 -2.44 5.51 3.45
C ASN A 192 -3.06 6.89 3.12
N THR A 193 -4.36 6.96 2.93
CA THR A 193 -5.08 8.16 2.52
C THR A 193 -5.20 9.20 3.63
N LEU A 194 -5.19 10.49 3.27
CA LEU A 194 -5.47 11.60 4.18
C LEU A 194 -6.97 11.70 4.48
N LEU A 195 -7.34 11.98 5.72
CA LEU A 195 -8.74 12.22 6.06
C LEU A 195 -9.22 13.52 5.44
N GLY A 196 -10.32 13.47 4.70
CA GLY A 196 -10.91 14.62 4.03
C GLY A 196 -12.44 14.58 3.99
N MET A 197 -13.04 15.65 3.53
CA MET A 197 -14.49 15.80 3.36
C MET A 197 -14.79 16.70 2.16
N ARG A 198 -15.95 16.47 1.55
CA ARG A 198 -16.53 17.37 0.56
C ARG A 198 -18.02 17.61 0.87
N ILE A 199 -18.47 18.85 0.74
CA ILE A 199 -19.86 19.26 0.94
C ILE A 199 -20.48 19.54 -0.43
N ASP A 200 -21.67 19.01 -0.68
CA ASP A 200 -22.50 19.36 -1.83
C ASP A 200 -23.25 20.66 -1.56
N LEU A 201 -23.07 21.65 -2.44
CA LEU A 201 -23.64 23.00 -2.25
C LEU A 201 -25.16 23.05 -2.38
N LYS A 202 -25.76 22.11 -3.15
CA LYS A 202 -27.22 22.10 -3.35
C LYS A 202 -27.93 21.44 -2.18
N SER A 203 -27.48 20.27 -1.77
CA SER A 203 -28.04 19.54 -0.64
C SER A 203 -27.58 20.09 0.71
N ARG A 204 -26.42 20.82 0.75
CA ARG A 204 -25.74 21.28 1.96
C ARG A 204 -25.35 20.15 2.91
N GLN A 205 -25.10 18.96 2.34
CA GLN A 205 -24.74 17.76 3.08
C GLN A 205 -23.38 17.23 2.63
N PRO A 206 -22.70 16.42 3.44
CA PRO A 206 -21.54 15.66 3.01
C PRO A 206 -21.84 14.82 1.77
N VAL A 207 -20.90 14.81 0.80
CA VAL A 207 -21.06 14.04 -0.44
C VAL A 207 -21.01 12.54 -0.19
N LEU A 208 -20.21 12.09 0.80
CA LEU A 208 -20.13 10.70 1.19
C LEU A 208 -21.11 10.37 2.32
N ALA A 209 -21.76 9.21 2.25
CA ALA A 209 -22.66 8.73 3.32
C ALA A 209 -21.94 8.61 4.68
N ASN A 210 -20.64 8.30 4.69
CA ASN A 210 -19.81 8.24 5.88
C ASN A 210 -19.32 9.62 6.35
N GLN A 211 -19.76 10.71 5.72
CA GLN A 211 -19.38 12.11 5.90
C GLN A 211 -17.93 12.39 5.50
N THR A 212 -16.96 11.73 6.11
CA THR A 212 -15.54 11.81 5.79
C THR A 212 -15.07 10.59 4.97
N GLY A 213 -13.96 10.75 4.28
CA GLY A 213 -13.30 9.66 3.53
C GLY A 213 -11.80 9.92 3.42
N GLY A 214 -11.09 8.91 2.93
CA GLY A 214 -9.67 9.02 2.62
C GLY A 214 -9.46 9.75 1.30
N LEU A 215 -8.72 10.86 1.31
CA LEU A 215 -8.27 11.59 0.13
C LEU A 215 -7.02 10.92 -0.44
N SER A 216 -7.02 10.67 -1.76
CA SER A 216 -5.92 10.10 -2.52
C SER A 216 -5.80 10.79 -3.88
N GLY A 217 -4.73 10.49 -4.63
CA GLY A 217 -4.45 11.11 -5.93
C GLY A 217 -3.33 12.16 -5.87
N PRO A 218 -3.03 12.86 -6.99
CA PRO A 218 -1.83 13.71 -7.09
C PRO A 218 -1.77 14.83 -6.04
N GLY A 219 -2.90 15.28 -5.52
CA GLY A 219 -2.93 16.33 -4.49
C GLY A 219 -2.26 15.95 -3.16
N ILE A 220 -2.10 14.66 -2.86
CA ILE A 220 -1.43 14.24 -1.62
C ILE A 220 0.08 13.94 -1.79
N LYS A 221 0.62 13.96 -3.01
CA LYS A 221 2.02 13.59 -3.27
C LYS A 221 3.03 14.37 -2.41
N PRO A 222 2.97 15.70 -2.28
CA PRO A 222 3.93 16.43 -1.44
C PRO A 222 3.92 16.00 0.02
N VAL A 223 2.77 15.58 0.54
CA VAL A 223 2.64 15.04 1.91
C VAL A 223 3.29 13.66 1.99
N ALA A 224 3.05 12.80 1.00
CA ALA A 224 3.67 11.48 0.93
C ALA A 224 5.19 11.57 0.88
N ILE A 225 5.75 12.40 -0.01
CA ILE A 225 7.19 12.64 -0.15
C ILE A 225 7.80 13.10 1.19
N ARG A 226 7.23 14.11 1.83
CA ARG A 226 7.71 14.59 3.13
C ARG A 226 7.71 13.51 4.20
N LEU A 227 6.62 12.74 4.32
CA LEU A 227 6.51 11.70 5.34
C LEU A 227 7.46 10.52 5.08
N ILE A 228 7.61 10.10 3.81
CA ILE A 228 8.58 9.07 3.41
C ILE A 228 9.99 9.53 3.76
N HIS A 229 10.34 10.77 3.41
CA HIS A 229 11.65 11.33 3.73
C HIS A 229 11.94 11.33 5.23
N GLN A 230 10.98 11.78 6.06
CA GLN A 230 11.13 11.78 7.52
C GLN A 230 11.33 10.36 8.09
N VAL A 231 10.51 9.40 7.65
CA VAL A 231 10.58 8.01 8.14
C VAL A 231 11.87 7.34 7.67
N SER A 232 12.27 7.56 6.42
CA SER A 232 13.47 6.95 5.85
C SER A 232 14.77 7.35 6.55
N HIS A 233 14.81 8.52 7.22
CA HIS A 233 15.93 8.95 8.07
C HIS A 233 15.85 8.41 9.51
N ALA A 234 14.74 7.77 9.87
CA ALA A 234 14.47 7.35 11.24
C ALA A 234 14.47 5.85 11.45
N VAL A 235 14.36 5.06 10.36
CA VAL A 235 14.34 3.59 10.38
C VAL A 235 15.32 3.01 9.37
N SER A 236 15.71 1.74 9.57
CA SER A 236 16.63 1.01 8.69
C SER A 236 15.92 0.08 7.71
N ILE A 237 14.70 -0.36 8.03
CA ILE A 237 13.90 -1.25 7.20
C ILE A 237 13.40 -0.54 5.92
N PRO A 238 13.20 -1.29 4.80
CA PRO A 238 12.79 -0.69 3.53
C PRO A 238 11.37 -0.12 3.58
N ILE A 239 11.13 0.89 2.73
CA ILE A 239 9.85 1.56 2.57
C ILE A 239 9.32 1.34 1.17
N ILE A 240 8.09 0.82 1.04
CA ILE A 240 7.33 0.88 -0.20
C ILE A 240 6.52 2.18 -0.19
N GLY A 241 6.92 3.14 -1.01
CA GLY A 241 6.32 4.48 -1.05
C GLY A 241 5.05 4.50 -1.89
N MET A 242 4.03 5.23 -1.45
CA MET A 242 2.80 5.47 -2.21
C MET A 242 2.15 6.79 -1.82
N GLY A 243 1.35 7.33 -2.77
CA GLY A 243 0.57 8.55 -2.56
C GLY A 243 0.80 9.57 -3.67
N GLY A 244 -0.14 9.64 -4.62
CA GLY A 244 -0.15 10.64 -5.68
C GLY A 244 0.74 10.38 -6.88
N VAL A 245 1.28 9.17 -7.04
CA VAL A 245 2.10 8.78 -8.20
C VAL A 245 1.26 8.69 -9.46
N MET A 246 1.64 9.46 -10.50
CA MET A 246 0.99 9.54 -11.81
C MET A 246 2.00 9.41 -12.96
N THR A 247 3.25 9.80 -12.75
CA THR A 247 4.30 9.90 -13.77
C THR A 247 5.57 9.18 -13.34
N VAL A 248 6.47 8.95 -14.29
CA VAL A 248 7.77 8.35 -14.01
C VAL A 248 8.63 9.25 -13.11
N ASP A 249 8.48 10.58 -13.21
CA ASP A 249 9.16 11.52 -12.32
C ASP A 249 8.66 11.40 -10.88
N ASP A 250 7.36 11.14 -10.68
CA ASP A 250 6.82 10.87 -9.35
C ASP A 250 7.42 9.59 -8.75
N VAL A 251 7.65 8.56 -9.58
CA VAL A 251 8.31 7.31 -9.15
C VAL A 251 9.73 7.59 -8.67
N LEU A 252 10.50 8.35 -9.44
CA LEU A 252 11.88 8.71 -9.07
C LEU A 252 11.93 9.62 -7.84
N GLU A 253 10.98 10.55 -7.71
CA GLU A 253 10.86 11.40 -6.51
C GLU A 253 10.59 10.58 -5.25
N MET A 254 9.79 9.50 -5.32
CA MET A 254 9.62 8.55 -4.21
C MET A 254 10.94 7.88 -3.80
N PHE A 255 11.77 7.46 -4.76
CA PHE A 255 13.10 6.90 -4.45
C PHE A 255 14.01 7.93 -3.80
N LEU A 256 14.07 9.15 -4.33
CA LEU A 256 14.85 10.24 -3.76
C LEU A 256 14.37 10.64 -2.35
N ALA A 257 13.09 10.47 -2.04
CA ALA A 257 12.58 10.62 -0.68
C ALA A 257 12.97 9.46 0.25
N GLY A 258 13.43 8.33 -0.31
CA GLY A 258 13.91 7.18 0.44
C GLY A 258 13.06 5.93 0.36
N ALA A 259 12.12 5.84 -0.56
CA ALA A 259 11.44 4.59 -0.86
C ALA A 259 12.38 3.58 -1.50
N SER A 260 12.09 2.30 -1.35
CA SER A 260 12.81 1.18 -1.97
C SER A 260 11.97 0.49 -3.06
N ALA A 261 10.67 0.75 -3.12
CA ALA A 261 9.76 0.39 -4.19
C ALA A 261 8.57 1.35 -4.17
N VAL A 262 7.73 1.33 -5.20
CA VAL A 262 6.64 2.30 -5.38
C VAL A 262 5.33 1.60 -5.68
N ALA A 263 4.29 1.92 -4.91
CA ALA A 263 2.94 1.43 -5.14
C ALA A 263 2.04 2.55 -5.70
N VAL A 264 1.31 2.23 -6.76
CA VAL A 264 0.44 3.17 -7.50
C VAL A 264 -1.01 2.94 -7.07
N GLY A 265 -1.66 3.99 -6.57
CA GLY A 265 -3.04 3.94 -6.10
C GLY A 265 -4.06 4.43 -7.13
N THR A 266 -4.63 5.60 -6.88
CA THR A 266 -5.74 6.23 -7.60
C THR A 266 -5.56 6.28 -9.11
N ALA A 267 -4.33 6.42 -9.60
CA ALA A 267 -4.03 6.47 -11.03
C ALA A 267 -4.51 5.23 -11.80
N ASN A 268 -4.60 4.06 -11.15
CA ASN A 268 -5.16 2.85 -11.76
C ASN A 268 -6.64 3.00 -12.16
N PHE A 269 -7.39 3.88 -11.51
CA PHE A 269 -8.81 4.12 -11.84
C PHE A 269 -8.99 5.04 -13.05
N THR A 270 -8.02 5.93 -13.30
CA THR A 270 -8.04 6.84 -14.45
C THR A 270 -7.38 6.23 -15.67
N ASP A 271 -6.37 5.39 -15.48
CA ASP A 271 -5.67 4.67 -16.52
C ASP A 271 -5.31 3.25 -16.04
N PRO A 272 -6.05 2.22 -16.47
CA PRO A 272 -5.76 0.82 -16.09
C PRO A 272 -4.36 0.34 -16.49
N TYR A 273 -3.72 0.98 -17.46
CA TYR A 273 -2.38 0.65 -17.95
C TYR A 273 -1.27 1.47 -17.28
N ILE A 274 -1.57 2.24 -16.23
CA ILE A 274 -0.59 3.16 -15.63
C ILE A 274 0.66 2.44 -15.14
N CYS A 275 0.53 1.31 -14.44
CA CYS A 275 1.69 0.58 -13.95
C CYS A 275 2.59 0.07 -15.09
N PRO A 276 2.10 -0.62 -16.14
CA PRO A 276 2.88 -0.93 -17.33
C PRO A 276 3.57 0.28 -17.97
N LYS A 277 2.84 1.38 -18.19
CA LYS A 277 3.41 2.60 -18.77
C LYS A 277 4.56 3.19 -17.96
N LEU A 278 4.44 3.18 -16.65
CA LEU A 278 5.52 3.63 -15.75
C LEU A 278 6.73 2.71 -15.82
N ILE A 279 6.52 1.38 -15.86
CA ILE A 279 7.59 0.40 -16.00
C ILE A 279 8.34 0.62 -17.32
N ASP A 280 7.63 0.78 -18.42
CA ASP A 280 8.20 0.97 -19.76
C ASP A 280 8.95 2.30 -19.90
N ALA A 281 8.46 3.37 -19.27
CA ALA A 281 9.06 4.71 -19.36
C ALA A 281 10.28 4.89 -18.41
N LEU A 282 10.37 4.10 -17.36
CA LEU A 282 11.39 4.29 -16.31
C LEU A 282 12.84 4.18 -16.82
N PRO A 283 13.22 3.21 -17.69
CA PRO A 283 14.59 3.10 -18.21
C PRO A 283 15.05 4.35 -18.98
N GLN A 284 14.22 4.89 -19.85
CA GLN A 284 14.56 6.10 -20.61
C GLN A 284 14.76 7.29 -19.67
N ARG A 285 13.89 7.47 -18.69
CA ARG A 285 14.01 8.59 -17.75
C ARG A 285 15.25 8.46 -16.85
N MET A 286 15.60 7.23 -16.48
CA MET A 286 16.85 6.96 -15.77
C MET A 286 18.08 7.34 -16.61
N ASP A 287 18.08 7.04 -17.91
CA ASP A 287 19.16 7.44 -18.82
C ASP A 287 19.33 8.96 -18.89
N GLU A 288 18.21 9.69 -19.01
CA GLU A 288 18.20 11.16 -19.03
C GLU A 288 18.80 11.79 -17.76
N LEU A 289 18.66 11.11 -16.62
CA LEU A 289 19.13 11.56 -15.30
C LEU A 289 20.48 10.94 -14.87
N GLY A 290 21.07 10.07 -15.72
CA GLY A 290 22.34 9.40 -15.40
C GLY A 290 22.23 8.34 -14.29
N ILE A 291 21.04 7.76 -14.07
CA ILE A 291 20.80 6.71 -13.08
C ILE A 291 21.10 5.35 -13.70
N GLU A 292 22.10 4.65 -13.22
CA GLU A 292 22.53 3.36 -13.78
C GLU A 292 21.54 2.22 -13.43
N SER A 293 21.11 2.17 -12.16
CA SER A 293 20.14 1.17 -11.68
C SER A 293 19.32 1.70 -10.48
N ILE A 294 18.16 1.10 -10.24
CA ILE A 294 17.33 1.43 -9.06
C ILE A 294 18.03 1.01 -7.76
N GLU A 295 18.73 -0.13 -7.76
CA GLU A 295 19.48 -0.58 -6.57
C GLU A 295 20.58 0.43 -6.19
N GLN A 296 21.30 0.97 -7.19
CA GLN A 296 22.31 2.00 -6.95
C GLN A 296 21.68 3.30 -6.43
N LEU A 297 20.59 3.76 -7.03
CA LEU A 297 19.87 4.95 -6.57
C LEU A 297 19.44 4.82 -5.10
N ILE A 298 18.89 3.66 -4.72
CA ILE A 298 18.51 3.38 -3.33
C ILE A 298 19.72 3.41 -2.40
N ALA A 299 20.85 2.84 -2.82
CA ALA A 299 22.09 2.84 -2.03
C ALA A 299 22.62 4.26 -1.83
N GLU A 300 22.73 5.05 -2.90
CA GLU A 300 23.16 6.46 -2.86
C GLU A 300 22.30 7.32 -1.93
N VAL A 301 20.98 7.16 -2.01
CA VAL A 301 20.05 7.86 -1.11
C VAL A 301 20.22 7.43 0.34
N LYS A 302 20.52 6.16 0.61
CA LYS A 302 20.80 5.68 1.97
C LYS A 302 22.12 6.21 2.52
N GLU A 303 23.17 6.28 1.70
CA GLU A 303 24.48 6.80 2.10
C GLU A 303 24.47 8.31 2.38
N ALA A 304 23.56 9.04 1.73
CA ALA A 304 23.40 10.49 1.90
C ALA A 304 22.60 10.90 3.16
N ARG A 305 22.05 9.94 3.92
CA ARG A 305 21.27 10.16 5.16
C ARG A 305 22.17 10.11 6.40
#